data_3c27bff9d83c964afa091ba9ff27b6ed
#
_entry.id   3c27bff9d83c964afa091ba9ff27b6ed
#
_cell.length_a   1.000
_cell.length_b   1.000
_cell.length_c   1.000
_cell.angle_alpha   90.00
_cell.angle_beta   90.00
_cell.angle_gamma   90.00
#
_symmetry.space_group_name_H-M   'P 1'
#
loop_
_entity.id
_entity.type
_entity.pdbx_description
1 polymer ?
#
loop_
_entity_poly.entity_id
_entity_poly.type
_entity_poly.pdbx_seq_one_letter_code
_entity_poly.pdbx_strand_id
1 'polypeptide(L)'
;MTIKLTVTYDGTDLCGWQKQNDRVTVQGLIEEALQKIIGEKSSVVGSGRTDAGVHAEGQVASFKTRANIPPHKFAAALNTALPPEVKVVLSEREEDDFNARRNAKKKTYRYSIYNSDTEEPLKERYKSRVYGKLDYEKMQSAAKLFEGEHDFKAYAASGYSAKTTVRTVYSARLLKNGEDIDFYITGNGFLYNAVRIIAGTLVAVGGGKVTEEDIKSSFITGVRHKDIKTLPAKGLCLVSVEYDGQPAKENKTKKSCKEII
;
A
#
# COMPACT_ATOMS: atom_id res chain seq x y z
N MET A 1 23.79 -2.70 15.28
CA MET A 1 23.52 -2.74 13.82
C MET A 1 22.06 -2.46 13.54
N THR A 2 21.76 -1.86 12.40
CA THR A 2 20.39 -1.65 11.92
C THR A 2 20.03 -2.74 10.91
N ILE A 3 18.85 -3.35 11.10
CA ILE A 3 18.31 -4.37 10.19
C ILE A 3 17.10 -3.80 9.46
N LYS A 4 17.09 -3.94 8.13
CA LYS A 4 15.96 -3.67 7.26
C LYS A 4 15.22 -4.97 6.98
N LEU A 5 13.92 -4.96 7.08
CA LEU A 5 13.01 -6.06 6.78
C LEU A 5 12.12 -5.68 5.61
N THR A 6 11.95 -6.59 4.65
CA THR A 6 10.84 -6.54 3.69
C THR A 6 9.75 -7.50 4.18
N VAL A 7 8.56 -6.98 4.37
CA VAL A 7 7.43 -7.69 5.01
C VAL A 7 6.26 -7.77 4.06
N THR A 8 5.67 -8.96 3.94
CA THR A 8 4.41 -9.20 3.26
C THR A 8 3.33 -9.57 4.27
N TYR A 9 2.12 -9.10 4.06
CA TYR A 9 0.99 -9.46 4.92
C TYR A 9 -0.37 -9.39 4.23
N ASP A 10 -1.22 -10.32 4.62
CA ASP A 10 -2.66 -10.26 4.43
C ASP A 10 -3.26 -9.45 5.58
N GLY A 11 -3.76 -8.26 5.27
CA GLY A 11 -4.28 -7.32 6.26
C GLY A 11 -5.71 -7.58 6.73
N THR A 12 -6.40 -8.59 6.17
CA THR A 12 -7.84 -8.81 6.35
C THR A 12 -8.25 -8.78 7.82
N ASP A 13 -7.54 -9.54 8.68
CA ASP A 13 -7.86 -9.68 10.10
C ASP A 13 -6.93 -8.84 10.99
N LEU A 14 -6.15 -7.92 10.39
CA LEU A 14 -5.21 -7.07 11.10
C LEU A 14 -5.73 -5.64 11.24
N CYS A 15 -5.50 -5.05 12.41
CA CYS A 15 -5.85 -3.65 12.70
C CYS A 15 -4.83 -2.65 12.15
N GLY A 16 -4.25 -2.96 10.98
CA GLY A 16 -3.27 -2.15 10.28
C GLY A 16 -1.84 -2.34 10.77
N TRP A 17 -0.97 -1.43 10.33
CA TRP A 17 0.46 -1.51 10.66
C TRP A 17 0.76 -1.14 12.12
N GLN A 18 0.31 0.05 12.54
CA GLN A 18 0.76 0.68 13.78
C GLN A 18 0.28 -0.06 15.01
N LYS A 19 1.21 -0.39 15.93
CA LYS A 19 0.90 -0.99 17.24
C LYS A 19 -0.12 -0.15 18.01
N GLN A 20 -1.13 -0.82 18.53
CA GLN A 20 -2.20 -0.27 19.35
C GLN A 20 -2.44 -1.21 20.53
N ASN A 21 -2.94 -0.67 21.62
CA ASN A 21 -3.34 -1.48 22.77
C ASN A 21 -4.55 -2.33 22.37
N ASP A 22 -4.56 -3.60 22.80
CA ASP A 22 -5.65 -4.56 22.61
C ASP A 22 -6.07 -4.84 21.15
N ARG A 23 -5.15 -4.59 20.19
CA ARG A 23 -5.38 -4.83 18.77
C ARG A 23 -4.22 -5.62 18.14
N VAL A 24 -4.56 -6.60 17.32
CA VAL A 24 -3.56 -7.34 16.53
C VAL A 24 -3.12 -6.48 15.35
N THR A 25 -1.84 -6.12 15.32
CA THR A 25 -1.25 -5.23 14.30
C THR A 25 0.06 -5.80 13.78
N VAL A 26 0.44 -5.46 12.55
CA VAL A 26 1.68 -6.00 11.93
C VAL A 26 2.91 -5.63 12.76
N GLN A 27 3.02 -4.37 13.20
CA GLN A 27 4.15 -3.91 14.03
C GLN A 27 4.20 -4.68 15.36
N GLY A 28 3.06 -4.88 16.01
CA GLY A 28 2.97 -5.63 17.27
C GLY A 28 3.47 -7.07 17.12
N LEU A 29 2.99 -7.77 16.08
CA LEU A 29 3.41 -9.14 15.79
C LEU A 29 4.91 -9.27 15.54
N ILE A 30 5.50 -8.33 14.77
CA ILE A 30 6.95 -8.32 14.50
C ILE A 30 7.74 -8.04 15.79
N GLU A 31 7.31 -7.08 16.60
CA GLU A 31 7.98 -6.76 17.88
C GLU A 31 7.92 -7.91 18.87
N GLU A 32 6.79 -8.63 18.95
CA GLU A 32 6.63 -9.84 19.76
C GLU A 32 7.50 -11.00 19.26
N ALA A 33 7.56 -11.20 17.93
CA ALA A 33 8.44 -12.18 17.32
C ALA A 33 9.91 -11.88 17.61
N LEU A 34 10.33 -10.61 17.49
CA LEU A 34 11.67 -10.17 17.85
C LEU A 34 11.97 -10.46 19.32
N GLN A 35 11.07 -10.11 20.25
CA GLN A 35 11.27 -10.38 21.66
C GLN A 35 11.45 -11.87 21.96
N LYS A 36 10.69 -12.74 21.29
CA LYS A 36 10.84 -14.21 21.43
C LYS A 36 12.20 -14.74 20.94
N ILE A 37 12.75 -14.11 19.87
CA ILE A 37 13.97 -14.60 19.21
C ILE A 37 15.24 -14.04 19.83
N ILE A 38 15.26 -12.75 20.16
CA ILE A 38 16.46 -12.08 20.66
C ILE A 38 16.42 -11.79 22.17
N GLY A 39 15.29 -12.06 22.85
CA GLY A 39 15.13 -11.83 24.28
C GLY A 39 14.98 -10.35 24.71
N GLU A 40 15.03 -9.41 23.76
CA GLU A 40 14.98 -7.97 24.03
C GLU A 40 13.79 -7.30 23.35
N LYS A 41 13.21 -6.28 24.00
CA LYS A 41 12.20 -5.45 23.35
C LYS A 41 12.87 -4.58 22.30
N SER A 42 12.42 -4.69 21.05
CA SER A 42 12.90 -3.88 19.94
C SER A 42 11.75 -3.05 19.36
N SER A 43 12.00 -1.77 19.13
CA SER A 43 11.04 -0.90 18.45
C SER A 43 11.23 -1.01 16.94
N VAL A 44 10.15 -1.31 16.23
CA VAL A 44 10.13 -1.47 14.77
C VAL A 44 9.54 -0.23 14.11
N VAL A 45 10.28 0.35 13.16
CA VAL A 45 9.83 1.52 12.38
C VAL A 45 9.44 1.09 10.99
N GLY A 46 8.15 1.21 10.62
CA GLY A 46 7.68 0.95 9.27
C GLY A 46 7.88 2.13 8.33
N SER A 47 8.03 1.88 7.03
CA SER A 47 8.18 2.93 6.01
C SER A 47 6.96 3.85 5.93
N GLY A 48 5.79 3.34 6.28
CA GLY A 48 4.52 4.05 6.36
C GLY A 48 3.48 3.21 7.08
N ARG A 49 2.40 3.86 7.49
CA ARG A 49 1.25 3.17 8.07
C ARG A 49 0.35 2.66 6.95
N THR A 50 -0.20 1.49 7.14
CA THR A 50 -1.35 0.97 6.39
C THR A 50 -2.52 0.84 7.34
N ASP A 51 -3.72 1.09 6.85
CA ASP A 51 -4.95 1.02 7.64
C ASP A 51 -5.37 -0.43 7.89
N ALA A 52 -6.32 -0.64 8.80
CA ALA A 52 -6.94 -1.94 9.02
C ALA A 52 -7.51 -2.51 7.70
N GLY A 53 -7.26 -3.78 7.43
CA GLY A 53 -7.69 -4.47 6.22
C GLY A 53 -6.85 -4.19 4.96
N VAL A 54 -5.80 -3.37 5.04
CA VAL A 54 -4.89 -3.09 3.91
C VAL A 54 -3.76 -4.11 3.89
N HIS A 55 -3.45 -4.63 2.71
CA HIS A 55 -2.41 -5.64 2.47
C HIS A 55 -1.06 -5.02 2.12
N ALA A 56 -0.01 -5.83 2.14
CA ALA A 56 1.29 -5.47 1.58
C ALA A 56 2.01 -6.67 0.97
N GLU A 57 2.64 -6.43 -0.18
CA GLU A 57 3.61 -7.32 -0.81
C GLU A 57 5.06 -6.92 -0.47
N GLY A 58 5.28 -5.64 -0.15
CA GLY A 58 6.61 -5.07 0.03
C GLY A 58 6.67 -3.93 1.04
N GLN A 59 6.02 -4.07 2.21
CA GLN A 59 6.23 -3.12 3.31
C GLN A 59 7.69 -3.23 3.80
N VAL A 60 8.31 -2.09 4.08
CA VAL A 60 9.67 -2.07 4.65
C VAL A 60 9.62 -1.58 6.09
N ALA A 61 10.37 -2.27 6.93
CA ALA A 61 10.56 -1.92 8.33
C ALA A 61 12.04 -1.91 8.71
N SER A 62 12.41 -1.18 9.75
CA SER A 62 13.76 -1.21 10.32
C SER A 62 13.72 -1.28 11.84
N PHE A 63 14.73 -1.93 12.42
CA PHE A 63 14.96 -1.95 13.86
C PHE A 63 16.46 -2.03 14.17
N LYS A 64 16.83 -1.62 15.39
CA LYS A 64 18.20 -1.72 15.89
C LYS A 64 18.32 -2.93 16.81
N THR A 65 19.46 -3.62 16.72
CA THR A 65 19.75 -4.78 17.58
C THR A 65 21.25 -4.94 17.85
N ARG A 66 21.55 -5.58 19.00
CA ARG A 66 22.91 -6.06 19.35
C ARG A 66 23.00 -7.59 19.25
N ALA A 67 21.93 -8.28 18.86
CA ALA A 67 21.89 -9.73 18.76
C ALA A 67 22.94 -10.22 17.75
N ASN A 68 23.57 -11.34 18.09
CA ASN A 68 24.59 -12.01 17.25
C ASN A 68 23.90 -12.97 16.25
N ILE A 69 22.95 -12.45 15.45
CA ILE A 69 22.27 -13.18 14.37
C ILE A 69 22.75 -12.58 13.06
N PRO A 70 23.20 -13.39 12.08
CA PRO A 70 23.54 -12.88 10.75
C PRO A 70 22.36 -12.11 10.13
N PRO A 71 22.58 -10.92 9.55
CA PRO A 71 21.48 -10.06 9.05
C PRO A 71 20.49 -10.76 8.13
N HIS A 72 20.98 -11.60 7.21
CA HIS A 72 20.16 -12.37 6.27
C HIS A 72 19.35 -13.50 6.93
N LYS A 73 19.63 -13.89 8.16
CA LYS A 73 18.93 -14.96 8.89
C LYS A 73 17.76 -14.44 9.72
N PHE A 74 17.63 -13.13 9.95
CA PHE A 74 16.50 -12.58 10.69
C PHE A 74 15.16 -12.91 10.05
N ALA A 75 15.06 -12.91 8.71
CA ALA A 75 13.81 -13.27 8.03
C ALA A 75 13.36 -14.69 8.38
N ALA A 76 14.24 -15.67 8.28
CA ALA A 76 13.93 -17.06 8.63
C ALA A 76 13.58 -17.20 10.11
N ALA A 77 14.38 -16.59 11.00
CA ALA A 77 14.16 -16.64 12.43
C ALA A 77 12.81 -16.02 12.82
N LEU A 78 12.47 -14.82 12.32
CA LEU A 78 11.19 -14.17 12.59
C LEU A 78 10.00 -15.00 12.12
N ASN A 79 10.11 -15.63 10.96
CA ASN A 79 9.03 -16.45 10.40
C ASN A 79 8.70 -17.71 11.20
N THR A 80 9.56 -18.14 12.13
CA THR A 80 9.23 -19.23 13.07
C THR A 80 8.22 -18.82 14.15
N ALA A 81 8.16 -17.50 14.45
CA ALA A 81 7.31 -16.95 15.50
C ALA A 81 6.13 -16.10 14.96
N LEU A 82 6.17 -15.73 13.66
CA LEU A 82 5.11 -14.94 13.01
C LEU A 82 3.98 -15.85 12.53
N PRO A 83 2.71 -15.40 12.64
CA PRO A 83 1.56 -16.12 12.11
C PRO A 83 1.59 -16.16 10.57
N PRO A 84 0.77 -17.02 9.94
CA PRO A 84 0.78 -17.20 8.48
C PRO A 84 0.47 -15.92 7.69
N GLU A 85 -0.32 -15.01 8.25
CA GLU A 85 -0.75 -13.76 7.61
C GLU A 85 0.37 -12.71 7.50
N VAL A 86 1.47 -12.85 8.28
CA VAL A 86 2.61 -11.92 8.27
C VAL A 86 3.89 -12.69 8.05
N LYS A 87 4.64 -12.35 7.00
CA LYS A 87 5.95 -12.97 6.72
C LYS A 87 7.00 -11.94 6.38
N VAL A 88 8.21 -12.18 6.85
CA VAL A 88 9.40 -11.44 6.43
C VAL A 88 10.03 -12.17 5.25
N VAL A 89 10.08 -11.53 4.09
CA VAL A 89 10.62 -12.13 2.86
C VAL A 89 12.11 -11.85 2.64
N LEU A 90 12.61 -10.78 3.27
CA LEU A 90 14.01 -10.40 3.18
C LEU A 90 14.44 -9.67 4.46
N SER A 91 15.67 -9.93 4.91
CA SER A 91 16.33 -9.17 5.96
C SER A 91 17.76 -8.85 5.58
N GLU A 92 18.16 -7.58 5.72
CA GLU A 92 19.45 -7.06 5.30
C GLU A 92 20.02 -6.13 6.37
N ARG A 93 21.35 -6.01 6.42
CA ARG A 93 22.01 -4.97 7.21
C ARG A 93 21.97 -3.66 6.42
N GLU A 94 21.70 -2.58 7.13
CA GLU A 94 21.77 -1.21 6.64
C GLU A 94 22.73 -0.38 7.50
N GLU A 95 23.02 0.82 7.07
CA GLU A 95 23.78 1.79 7.85
C GLU A 95 23.08 2.09 9.19
N ASP A 96 23.86 2.41 10.21
CA ASP A 96 23.36 2.51 11.58
C ASP A 96 22.32 3.66 11.77
N ASP A 97 22.29 4.65 10.90
CA ASP A 97 21.34 5.77 10.88
C ASP A 97 20.12 5.53 9.98
N PHE A 98 20.07 4.40 9.26
CA PHE A 98 18.95 4.06 8.40
C PHE A 98 17.64 4.00 9.18
N ASN A 99 16.61 4.62 8.58
CA ASN A 99 15.25 4.64 9.12
C ASN A 99 14.26 4.38 7.98
N ALA A 100 13.54 3.28 8.05
CA ALA A 100 12.62 2.86 6.98
C ALA A 100 11.60 3.94 6.57
N ARG A 101 11.22 4.85 7.50
CA ARG A 101 10.27 5.92 7.22
C ARG A 101 10.92 7.15 6.58
N ARG A 102 12.03 7.62 7.16
CA ARG A 102 12.67 8.87 6.75
C ARG A 102 13.40 8.74 5.41
N ASN A 103 14.00 7.59 5.17
CA ASN A 103 14.80 7.35 3.98
C ASN A 103 13.97 6.87 2.77
N ALA A 104 12.68 6.56 2.96
CA ALA A 104 11.80 6.15 1.86
C ALA A 104 11.62 7.30 0.85
N LYS A 105 11.83 7.00 -0.45
CA LYS A 105 11.73 7.96 -1.56
C LYS A 105 10.45 7.80 -2.36
N LYS A 106 10.07 6.54 -2.63
CA LYS A 106 8.86 6.25 -3.40
C LYS A 106 8.10 5.09 -2.77
N LYS A 107 6.79 5.12 -2.94
CA LYS A 107 5.89 4.04 -2.55
C LYS A 107 4.95 3.76 -3.70
N THR A 108 4.83 2.48 -4.03
CA THR A 108 3.89 2.02 -5.04
C THR A 108 2.77 1.27 -4.36
N TYR A 109 1.54 1.69 -4.63
CA TYR A 109 0.33 1.00 -4.23
C TYR A 109 -0.39 0.44 -5.43
N ARG A 110 -1.08 -0.68 -5.23
CA ARG A 110 -2.08 -1.22 -6.14
C ARG A 110 -3.43 -1.19 -5.44
N TYR A 111 -4.44 -0.69 -6.13
CA TYR A 111 -5.83 -0.85 -5.73
C TYR A 111 -6.55 -1.75 -6.74
N SER A 112 -7.07 -2.88 -6.28
CA SER A 112 -7.68 -3.90 -7.13
C SER A 112 -9.21 -3.86 -7.01
N ILE A 113 -9.90 -3.77 -8.14
CA ILE A 113 -11.33 -3.93 -8.25
C ILE A 113 -11.67 -5.05 -9.23
N TYR A 114 -12.88 -5.59 -9.11
CA TYR A 114 -13.49 -6.36 -10.17
C TYR A 114 -14.87 -5.78 -10.49
N ASN A 115 -15.13 -5.60 -11.79
CA ASN A 115 -16.33 -4.98 -12.30
C ASN A 115 -17.30 -6.06 -12.75
N SER A 116 -18.19 -6.45 -11.85
CA SER A 116 -19.16 -7.54 -12.06
C SER A 116 -20.45 -7.29 -11.30
N ASP A 117 -21.56 -7.70 -11.90
CA ASP A 117 -22.88 -7.66 -11.26
C ASP A 117 -23.06 -8.81 -10.25
N THR A 118 -22.20 -9.83 -10.30
CA THR A 118 -22.24 -10.98 -9.40
C THR A 118 -21.07 -10.96 -8.41
N GLU A 119 -21.31 -11.38 -7.18
CA GLU A 119 -20.25 -11.59 -6.18
C GLU A 119 -19.40 -12.80 -6.52
N GLU A 120 -18.09 -12.62 -6.41
CA GLU A 120 -17.10 -13.67 -6.58
C GLU A 120 -16.34 -13.90 -5.27
N PRO A 121 -16.72 -14.88 -4.44
CA PRO A 121 -16.15 -15.07 -3.09
C PRO A 121 -14.62 -15.18 -3.08
N LEU A 122 -14.01 -15.78 -4.11
CA LEU A 122 -12.55 -15.89 -4.20
C LEU A 122 -11.84 -14.57 -4.50
N LYS A 123 -12.55 -13.55 -4.98
CA LYS A 123 -12.03 -12.20 -5.20
C LYS A 123 -12.26 -11.28 -4.01
N GLU A 124 -13.31 -11.54 -3.23
CA GLU A 124 -13.80 -10.65 -2.17
C GLU A 124 -12.77 -10.33 -1.07
N ARG A 125 -11.79 -11.20 -0.86
CA ARG A 125 -10.75 -10.98 0.15
C ARG A 125 -9.73 -9.90 -0.27
N TYR A 126 -9.45 -9.76 -1.58
CA TYR A 126 -8.34 -8.94 -2.09
C TYR A 126 -8.76 -7.91 -3.13
N LYS A 127 -10.03 -7.84 -3.47
CA LYS A 127 -10.55 -6.90 -4.46
C LYS A 127 -11.87 -6.28 -4.00
N SER A 128 -12.14 -5.08 -4.46
CA SER A 128 -13.42 -4.43 -4.22
C SER A 128 -14.31 -4.60 -5.43
N ARG A 129 -15.52 -5.12 -5.23
CA ARG A 129 -16.52 -5.21 -6.29
C ARG A 129 -17.05 -3.82 -6.66
N VAL A 130 -17.24 -3.59 -7.94
CA VAL A 130 -17.89 -2.40 -8.49
C VAL A 130 -19.00 -2.83 -9.43
N TYR A 131 -20.20 -2.34 -9.19
CA TYR A 131 -21.38 -2.61 -9.99
C TYR A 131 -21.50 -1.69 -11.20
N GLY A 132 -22.17 -2.19 -12.23
CA GLY A 132 -22.57 -1.43 -13.39
C GLY A 132 -21.41 -1.22 -14.36
N LYS A 133 -21.72 -0.61 -15.49
CA LYS A 133 -20.75 -0.40 -16.57
C LYS A 133 -19.74 0.68 -16.19
N LEU A 134 -18.45 0.36 -16.34
CA LEU A 134 -17.35 1.31 -16.22
C LEU A 134 -16.73 1.60 -17.58
N ASP A 135 -16.53 2.89 -17.87
CA ASP A 135 -15.77 3.37 -19.02
C ASP A 135 -14.27 3.39 -18.64
N TYR A 136 -13.57 2.32 -19.04
CA TYR A 136 -12.15 2.13 -18.72
C TYR A 136 -11.27 3.24 -19.32
N GLU A 137 -11.55 3.69 -20.54
CA GLU A 137 -10.75 4.71 -21.22
C GLU A 137 -10.84 6.06 -20.47
N LYS A 138 -12.03 6.44 -20.00
CA LYS A 138 -12.18 7.62 -19.15
C LYS A 138 -11.45 7.47 -17.82
N MET A 139 -11.49 6.29 -17.20
CA MET A 139 -10.71 6.03 -15.98
C MET A 139 -9.21 6.17 -16.22
N GLN A 140 -8.71 5.63 -17.35
CA GLN A 140 -7.30 5.69 -17.73
C GLN A 140 -6.83 7.14 -17.99
N SER A 141 -7.65 7.94 -18.69
CA SER A 141 -7.39 9.37 -18.91
C SER A 141 -7.37 10.13 -17.58
N ALA A 142 -8.39 9.96 -16.76
CA ALA A 142 -8.50 10.60 -15.45
C ALA A 142 -7.34 10.24 -14.50
N ALA A 143 -6.80 9.02 -14.58
CA ALA A 143 -5.67 8.61 -13.74
C ALA A 143 -4.43 9.50 -13.98
N LYS A 144 -4.21 9.94 -15.22
CA LYS A 144 -3.10 10.82 -15.59
C LYS A 144 -3.15 12.19 -14.91
N LEU A 145 -4.34 12.67 -14.56
CA LEU A 145 -4.51 13.96 -13.88
C LEU A 145 -3.93 13.96 -12.45
N PHE A 146 -3.68 12.79 -11.88
CA PHE A 146 -3.05 12.70 -10.57
C PHE A 146 -1.51 12.70 -10.63
N GLU A 147 -0.90 12.56 -11.81
CA GLU A 147 0.55 12.65 -11.98
C GLU A 147 1.04 14.09 -11.83
N GLY A 148 2.24 14.25 -11.27
CA GLY A 148 2.81 15.55 -10.96
C GLY A 148 2.73 15.93 -9.48
N GLU A 149 3.07 17.18 -9.18
CA GLU A 149 2.98 17.76 -7.85
C GLU A 149 1.65 18.48 -7.67
N HIS A 150 0.85 18.06 -6.70
CA HIS A 150 -0.46 18.64 -6.40
C HIS A 150 -0.72 18.73 -4.90
N ASP A 151 -1.63 19.63 -4.53
CA ASP A 151 -2.23 19.61 -3.19
C ASP A 151 -3.34 18.56 -3.12
N PHE A 152 -3.05 17.43 -2.46
CA PHE A 152 -3.99 16.31 -2.29
C PHE A 152 -4.96 16.49 -1.13
N LYS A 153 -5.21 17.70 -0.65
CA LYS A 153 -6.13 17.99 0.45
C LYS A 153 -7.53 17.40 0.21
N ALA A 154 -8.09 17.56 -1.00
CA ALA A 154 -9.39 16.99 -1.38
C ALA A 154 -9.42 15.44 -1.32
N TYR A 155 -8.28 14.81 -1.48
CA TYR A 155 -8.10 13.36 -1.49
C TYR A 155 -7.60 12.80 -0.15
N ALA A 156 -7.60 13.58 0.91
CA ALA A 156 -7.28 13.14 2.26
C ALA A 156 -8.55 12.93 3.08
N ALA A 157 -8.59 11.87 3.91
CA ALA A 157 -9.59 11.76 4.95
C ALA A 157 -9.22 12.67 6.14
N SER A 158 -10.19 13.13 6.92
CA SER A 158 -9.96 13.89 8.14
C SER A 158 -9.11 13.12 9.15
N GLY A 159 -8.37 13.85 9.98
CA GLY A 159 -7.51 13.24 11.02
C GLY A 159 -6.10 12.87 10.55
N TYR A 160 -5.64 13.34 9.40
CA TYR A 160 -4.24 13.18 9.00
C TYR A 160 -3.31 14.01 9.87
N SER A 161 -2.11 13.47 10.17
CA SER A 161 -1.06 14.14 10.97
C SER A 161 0.05 14.76 10.11
N ALA A 162 -0.12 14.81 8.81
CA ALA A 162 0.88 15.32 7.89
C ALA A 162 0.98 16.85 7.98
N LYS A 163 2.21 17.40 7.95
CA LYS A 163 2.47 18.84 7.99
C LYS A 163 2.07 19.57 6.72
N THR A 164 2.05 18.88 5.59
CA THR A 164 1.65 19.41 4.28
C THR A 164 0.82 18.37 3.54
N THR A 165 -0.09 18.84 2.69
CA THR A 165 -0.94 18.02 1.82
C THR A 165 -0.40 17.92 0.40
N VAL A 166 0.66 18.66 0.07
CA VAL A 166 1.34 18.58 -1.23
C VAL A 166 2.11 17.27 -1.34
N ARG A 167 1.89 16.55 -2.46
CA ARG A 167 2.59 15.31 -2.80
C ARG A 167 2.93 15.28 -4.28
N THR A 168 3.96 14.50 -4.60
CA THR A 168 4.33 14.23 -5.99
C THR A 168 3.97 12.79 -6.32
N VAL A 169 3.11 12.62 -7.31
CA VAL A 169 2.80 11.32 -7.92
C VAL A 169 3.63 11.16 -9.19
N TYR A 170 4.44 10.12 -9.24
CA TYR A 170 5.36 9.85 -10.36
C TYR A 170 4.70 9.07 -11.50
N SER A 171 3.72 8.23 -11.17
CA SER A 171 2.93 7.50 -12.15
C SER A 171 1.57 7.08 -11.57
N ALA A 172 0.54 7.08 -12.42
CA ALA A 172 -0.80 6.62 -12.11
C ALA A 172 -1.38 5.92 -13.34
N ARG A 173 -1.60 4.59 -13.25
CA ARG A 173 -2.02 3.78 -14.39
C ARG A 173 -2.99 2.68 -13.99
N LEU A 174 -3.87 2.31 -14.90
CA LEU A 174 -4.74 1.15 -14.77
C LEU A 174 -4.27 0.02 -15.68
N LEU A 175 -4.48 -1.20 -15.21
CA LEU A 175 -4.32 -2.42 -16.00
C LEU A 175 -5.64 -3.19 -15.92
N LYS A 176 -6.21 -3.55 -17.08
CA LYS A 176 -7.47 -4.30 -17.17
C LYS A 176 -7.19 -5.72 -17.69
N ASN A 177 -7.76 -6.69 -17.00
CA ASN A 177 -7.75 -8.09 -17.43
C ASN A 177 -9.15 -8.70 -17.21
N GLY A 178 -9.94 -8.78 -18.27
CA GLY A 178 -11.35 -9.16 -18.18
C GLY A 178 -12.12 -8.18 -17.30
N GLU A 179 -12.75 -8.67 -16.25
CA GLU A 179 -13.48 -7.87 -15.25
C GLU A 179 -12.57 -7.22 -14.20
N ASP A 180 -11.34 -7.68 -14.07
CA ASP A 180 -10.39 -7.18 -13.10
C ASP A 180 -9.72 -5.91 -13.60
N ILE A 181 -9.64 -4.89 -12.72
CA ILE A 181 -8.97 -3.63 -12.98
C ILE A 181 -8.06 -3.32 -11.79
N ASP A 182 -6.76 -3.24 -12.05
CA ASP A 182 -5.74 -2.88 -11.09
C ASP A 182 -5.27 -1.45 -11.34
N PHE A 183 -5.46 -0.58 -10.36
CA PHE A 183 -4.93 0.77 -10.36
C PHE A 183 -3.60 0.82 -9.62
N TYR A 184 -2.52 1.14 -10.31
CA TYR A 184 -1.19 1.35 -9.73
C TYR A 184 -0.90 2.84 -9.61
N ILE A 185 -0.40 3.25 -8.45
CA ILE A 185 0.02 4.63 -8.19
C ILE A 185 1.34 4.64 -7.44
N THR A 186 2.30 5.43 -7.93
CA THR A 186 3.62 5.61 -7.32
C THR A 186 3.84 7.07 -6.97
N GLY A 187 4.21 7.38 -5.75
CA GLY A 187 4.46 8.75 -5.29
C GLY A 187 5.49 8.83 -4.16
N ASN A 188 5.88 10.05 -3.79
CA ASN A 188 6.79 10.31 -2.66
C ASN A 188 6.14 10.03 -1.29
N GLY A 189 4.82 9.88 -1.24
CA GLY A 189 4.03 9.57 -0.07
C GLY A 189 2.56 9.84 -0.32
N PHE A 190 1.71 9.27 0.52
CA PHE A 190 0.25 9.42 0.39
C PHE A 190 -0.35 9.86 1.72
N LEU A 191 -1.38 10.69 1.66
CA LEU A 191 -2.17 11.11 2.82
C LEU A 191 -3.09 9.98 3.27
N TYR A 192 -3.67 10.15 4.45
CA TYR A 192 -4.59 9.18 5.02
C TYR A 192 -5.75 8.88 4.05
N ASN A 193 -5.96 7.61 3.72
CA ASN A 193 -6.93 7.10 2.75
C ASN A 193 -6.78 7.59 1.29
N ALA A 194 -5.73 8.35 0.95
CA ALA A 194 -5.63 9.02 -0.35
C ALA A 194 -5.77 8.07 -1.54
N VAL A 195 -5.03 6.95 -1.56
CA VAL A 195 -5.09 5.99 -2.68
C VAL A 195 -6.49 5.39 -2.84
N ARG A 196 -7.18 5.10 -1.74
CA ARG A 196 -8.56 4.57 -1.75
C ARG A 196 -9.55 5.60 -2.26
N ILE A 197 -9.36 6.88 -1.95
CA ILE A 197 -10.17 7.99 -2.44
C ILE A 197 -9.92 8.23 -3.93
N ILE A 198 -8.64 8.22 -4.36
CA ILE A 198 -8.28 8.35 -5.78
C ILE A 198 -8.88 7.18 -6.59
N ALA A 199 -8.76 5.94 -6.11
CA ALA A 199 -9.39 4.80 -6.76
C ALA A 199 -10.93 4.97 -6.85
N GLY A 200 -11.57 5.49 -5.79
CA GLY A 200 -12.99 5.83 -5.80
C GLY A 200 -13.35 6.93 -6.79
N THR A 201 -12.45 7.90 -6.99
CA THR A 201 -12.61 8.94 -8.01
C THR A 201 -12.61 8.33 -9.42
N LEU A 202 -11.65 7.44 -9.70
CA LEU A 202 -11.58 6.76 -10.99
C LEU A 202 -12.82 5.93 -11.28
N VAL A 203 -13.34 5.21 -10.28
CA VAL A 203 -14.63 4.49 -10.38
C VAL A 203 -15.79 5.44 -10.65
N ALA A 204 -15.85 6.60 -9.98
CA ALA A 204 -16.89 7.59 -10.21
C ALA A 204 -16.80 8.22 -11.62
N VAL A 205 -15.59 8.41 -12.14
CA VAL A 205 -15.39 8.85 -13.55
C VAL A 205 -15.83 7.78 -14.53
N GLY A 206 -15.43 6.51 -14.32
CA GLY A 206 -15.84 5.39 -15.17
C GLY A 206 -17.35 5.19 -15.18
N GLY A 207 -18.03 5.46 -14.08
CA GLY A 207 -19.49 5.44 -13.96
C GLY A 207 -20.19 6.73 -14.43
N GLY A 208 -19.47 7.73 -14.94
CA GLY A 208 -20.01 8.99 -15.46
C GLY A 208 -20.56 9.95 -14.41
N LYS A 209 -20.19 9.79 -13.12
CA LYS A 209 -20.65 10.64 -12.00
C LYS A 209 -19.74 11.82 -11.71
N VAL A 210 -18.50 11.73 -12.14
CA VAL A 210 -17.43 12.72 -11.93
C VAL A 210 -16.72 12.95 -13.27
N THR A 211 -16.37 14.17 -13.57
CA THR A 211 -15.65 14.57 -14.79
C THR A 211 -14.18 14.84 -14.48
N GLU A 212 -13.35 15.00 -15.53
CA GLU A 212 -11.95 15.43 -15.39
C GLU A 212 -11.88 16.86 -14.85
N GLU A 213 -12.83 17.73 -15.20
CA GLU A 213 -12.96 19.11 -14.70
C GLU A 213 -13.23 19.12 -13.19
N ASP A 214 -14.04 18.19 -12.68
CA ASP A 214 -14.27 18.05 -11.23
C ASP A 214 -12.97 17.66 -10.49
N ILE A 215 -12.13 16.81 -11.10
CA ILE A 215 -10.82 16.46 -10.55
C ILE A 215 -9.92 17.70 -10.50
N LYS A 216 -9.80 18.45 -11.59
CA LYS A 216 -9.01 19.68 -11.65
C LYS A 216 -9.50 20.71 -10.65
N SER A 217 -10.81 20.91 -10.56
CA SER A 217 -11.44 21.79 -9.58
C SER A 217 -11.14 21.35 -8.13
N SER A 218 -11.12 20.04 -7.86
CA SER A 218 -10.80 19.51 -6.53
C SER A 218 -9.36 19.83 -6.10
N PHE A 219 -8.40 19.85 -7.00
CA PHE A 219 -7.02 20.28 -6.70
C PHE A 219 -6.92 21.78 -6.39
N ILE A 220 -7.72 22.61 -7.07
CA ILE A 220 -7.72 24.07 -6.86
C ILE A 220 -8.43 24.45 -5.56
N THR A 221 -9.60 23.87 -5.33
CA THR A 221 -10.47 24.25 -4.19
C THR A 221 -10.13 23.51 -2.89
N GLY A 222 -9.46 22.38 -2.99
CA GLY A 222 -9.25 21.46 -1.86
C GLY A 222 -10.53 20.77 -1.39
N VAL A 223 -11.62 20.83 -2.18
CA VAL A 223 -12.92 20.23 -1.86
C VAL A 223 -13.18 19.00 -2.72
N ARG A 224 -13.52 17.90 -2.08
CA ARG A 224 -13.86 16.65 -2.76
C ARG A 224 -15.26 16.70 -3.33
N HIS A 225 -15.43 16.23 -4.58
CA HIS A 225 -16.76 16.06 -5.16
C HIS A 225 -17.58 15.04 -4.35
N LYS A 226 -18.89 15.32 -4.14
CA LYS A 226 -19.78 14.55 -3.26
C LYS A 226 -19.95 13.07 -3.65
N ASP A 227 -19.81 12.75 -4.93
CA ASP A 227 -19.98 11.39 -5.45
C ASP A 227 -18.70 10.54 -5.37
N ILE A 228 -17.58 11.12 -4.89
CA ILE A 228 -16.33 10.41 -4.66
C ILE A 228 -16.39 9.70 -3.31
N LYS A 229 -16.45 8.37 -3.34
CA LYS A 229 -16.44 7.52 -2.16
C LYS A 229 -15.03 6.99 -1.87
N THR A 230 -14.72 6.81 -0.59
CA THR A 230 -13.53 6.05 -0.18
C THR A 230 -13.82 4.57 -0.36
N LEU A 231 -13.07 3.91 -1.23
CA LEU A 231 -13.26 2.47 -1.47
C LEU A 231 -12.77 1.61 -0.29
N PRO A 232 -13.25 0.35 -0.13
CA PRO A 232 -12.87 -0.56 0.94
C PRO A 232 -11.35 -0.79 1.05
N ALA A 233 -10.86 -1.10 2.25
CA ALA A 233 -9.43 -1.34 2.49
C ALA A 233 -8.92 -2.60 1.78
N LYS A 234 -9.73 -3.64 1.68
CA LYS A 234 -9.40 -4.94 1.09
C LYS A 234 -8.89 -4.91 -0.35
N GLY A 235 -9.20 -3.85 -1.12
CA GLY A 235 -8.65 -3.68 -2.45
C GLY A 235 -7.25 -3.08 -2.48
N LEU A 236 -6.75 -2.53 -1.36
CA LEU A 236 -5.49 -1.80 -1.31
C LEU A 236 -4.32 -2.68 -0.87
N CYS A 237 -3.23 -2.63 -1.62
CA CYS A 237 -1.98 -3.32 -1.31
C CYS A 237 -0.79 -2.37 -1.51
N LEU A 238 0.10 -2.29 -0.51
CA LEU A 238 1.41 -1.66 -0.64
C LEU A 238 2.36 -2.63 -1.36
N VAL A 239 2.67 -2.33 -2.63
CA VAL A 239 3.46 -3.21 -3.50
C VAL A 239 4.95 -3.11 -3.20
N SER A 240 5.48 -1.88 -3.10
CA SER A 240 6.90 -1.66 -2.87
C SER A 240 7.20 -0.31 -2.23
N VAL A 241 8.38 -0.25 -1.60
CA VAL A 241 8.99 0.99 -1.10
C VAL A 241 10.41 1.06 -1.65
N GLU A 242 10.78 2.20 -2.25
CA GLU A 242 12.09 2.43 -2.84
C GLU A 242 12.92 3.38 -1.97
N TYR A 243 14.24 3.11 -1.93
CA TYR A 243 15.27 3.87 -1.23
C TYR A 243 16.40 4.25 -2.19
N ASP A 244 17.20 5.25 -1.85
CA ASP A 244 18.37 5.61 -2.65
C ASP A 244 19.36 4.42 -2.77
N GLY A 245 19.98 4.26 -3.93
CA GLY A 245 20.98 3.22 -4.19
C GLY A 245 20.43 1.81 -4.41
N GLN A 246 19.11 1.60 -4.41
CA GLN A 246 18.51 0.30 -4.70
C GLN A 246 17.94 0.30 -6.14
N PRO A 247 18.29 -0.71 -6.96
CA PRO A 247 17.62 -0.86 -8.26
C PRO A 247 16.12 -1.08 -8.03
N ALA A 248 15.29 -0.42 -8.83
CA ALA A 248 13.86 -0.70 -8.88
C ALA A 248 13.69 -2.22 -9.10
N LYS A 249 13.05 -2.92 -8.17
CA LYS A 249 12.68 -4.32 -8.40
C LYS A 249 11.73 -4.32 -9.59
N GLU A 250 12.19 -4.81 -10.73
CA GLU A 250 11.30 -5.11 -11.83
C GLU A 250 10.18 -5.99 -11.28
N ASN A 251 8.94 -5.49 -11.33
CA ASN A 251 7.78 -6.32 -11.09
C ASN A 251 7.82 -7.45 -12.10
N LYS A 252 8.31 -8.61 -11.69
CA LYS A 252 8.07 -9.85 -12.42
C LYS A 252 6.57 -10.06 -12.37
N THR A 253 5.86 -9.43 -13.30
CA THR A 253 4.53 -9.85 -13.72
C THR A 253 4.67 -11.35 -13.92
N LYS A 254 3.98 -12.14 -13.09
CA LYS A 254 3.92 -13.59 -13.21
C LYS A 254 3.68 -13.89 -14.68
N LYS A 255 4.67 -14.52 -15.34
CA LYS A 255 4.47 -15.09 -16.67
C LYS A 255 3.18 -15.88 -16.57
N SER A 256 2.25 -15.57 -17.47
CA SER A 256 0.99 -16.28 -17.64
C SER A 256 1.29 -17.78 -17.62
N CYS A 257 0.54 -18.52 -16.81
CA CYS A 257 0.39 -19.96 -16.97
C CYS A 257 -0.27 -20.24 -18.34
N LYS A 258 0.50 -20.15 -19.40
CA LYS A 258 0.21 -20.74 -20.70
C LYS A 258 1.46 -21.53 -21.04
N GLU A 259 1.43 -22.77 -20.64
CA GLU A 259 2.20 -23.91 -21.17
C GLU A 259 2.19 -25.02 -20.13
N ILE A 260 1.04 -25.62 -19.90
CA ILE A 260 0.90 -27.02 -19.49
C ILE A 260 -0.50 -27.45 -19.97
N ILE A 261 -0.61 -27.90 -21.18
CA ILE A 261 -1.49 -28.98 -21.66
C ILE A 261 -0.72 -29.70 -22.77
#